data_a68cbe28ebf3230919df3880792729f8
#
_entry.id   a68cbe28ebf3230919df3880792729f8
#
_cell.length_a   1.000
_cell.length_b   1.000
_cell.length_c   1.000
_cell.angle_alpha   90.00
_cell.angle_beta   90.00
_cell.angle_gamma   90.00
#
_symmetry.space_group_name_H-M   'P 1'
#
loop_
_entity.id
_entity.type
_entity.pdbx_description
1 polymer ?
#
loop_
_entity_poly.entity_id
_entity_poly.type
_entity_poly.pdbx_seq_one_letter_code
_entity_poly.pdbx_strand_id
1 'polypeptide(L)'
;MVTLRAVSTGLAEGQAPLKVVWAKEGALLPQGEALDARLKGRLRQALKEAGLKAGESLLLYTEEGPVLLFGRGEDDRESGGRLAQALQRLAFPEALVEPLEDAYALAEGLLLGAYRFDRLKTKREEKALTLLLPGVPEALLERARKVAEGVYFARDLVNEPPNLLTPEALAERAAVAKGTVIAVLEPGVEGKAARQVAVAGEDERGRRQPGLCFQEALVGVADCLEC
;
A
#
# COMPACT_ATOMS: atom_id res chain seq x y z
N MET A 1 -5.30 -4.07 9.83
CA MET A 1 -4.21 -3.16 9.39
C MET A 1 -3.00 -4.00 8.98
N VAL A 2 -2.35 -3.70 7.84
CA VAL A 2 -1.13 -4.39 7.40
C VAL A 2 0.09 -3.58 7.82
N THR A 3 1.07 -4.27 8.42
CA THR A 3 2.34 -3.68 8.84
C THR A 3 3.48 -4.42 8.13
N LEU A 4 4.43 -3.67 7.55
CA LEU A 4 5.65 -4.25 6.98
C LEU A 4 6.79 -4.14 7.98
N ARG A 5 7.66 -5.15 8.02
CA ARG A 5 8.87 -5.18 8.85
C ARG A 5 10.05 -5.76 8.08
N ALA A 6 11.19 -5.11 8.14
CA ALA A 6 12.43 -5.66 7.65
C ALA A 6 12.96 -6.72 8.62
N VAL A 7 13.46 -7.82 8.10
CA VAL A 7 14.12 -8.87 8.88
C VAL A 7 15.42 -9.29 8.20
N SER A 8 16.40 -9.71 9.01
CA SER A 8 17.70 -10.18 8.49
C SER A 8 17.69 -11.66 8.11
N THR A 9 16.74 -12.42 8.64
CA THR A 9 16.66 -13.88 8.44
C THR A 9 16.02 -14.19 7.09
N GLY A 10 16.66 -15.03 6.28
CA GLY A 10 16.12 -15.46 4.99
C GLY A 10 14.85 -16.33 5.12
N LEU A 11 14.17 -16.55 4.00
CA LEU A 11 12.90 -17.29 3.96
C LEU A 11 13.05 -18.74 4.47
N ALA A 12 14.14 -19.40 4.14
CA ALA A 12 14.36 -20.79 4.55
C ALA A 12 14.65 -20.94 6.05
N GLU A 13 15.30 -19.95 6.67
CA GLU A 13 15.73 -19.99 8.07
C GLU A 13 14.75 -19.30 9.02
N GLY A 14 13.95 -18.37 8.49
CA GLY A 14 13.02 -17.57 9.27
C GLY A 14 11.86 -18.43 9.81
N GLN A 15 11.47 -18.14 11.04
CA GLN A 15 10.29 -18.72 11.66
C GLN A 15 9.15 -17.73 11.56
N ALA A 16 8.07 -18.13 10.89
CA ALA A 16 6.84 -17.36 10.80
C ALA A 16 5.66 -18.33 10.67
N PRO A 17 4.46 -17.94 11.15
CA PRO A 17 3.25 -18.75 11.02
C PRO A 17 2.88 -19.10 9.57
N LEU A 18 3.32 -18.28 8.61
CA LEU A 18 3.16 -18.51 7.18
C LEU A 18 4.42 -18.06 6.44
N LYS A 19 4.88 -18.85 5.48
CA LYS A 19 5.92 -18.47 4.52
C LYS A 19 5.30 -18.28 3.15
N VAL A 20 5.65 -17.20 2.44
CA VAL A 20 5.17 -16.92 1.09
C VAL A 20 6.30 -17.05 0.10
N VAL A 21 6.12 -17.90 -0.89
CA VAL A 21 7.06 -18.23 -1.96
C VAL A 21 6.45 -17.84 -3.29
N TRP A 22 7.22 -17.15 -4.11
CA TRP A 22 6.78 -16.77 -5.45
C TRP A 22 7.07 -17.87 -6.47
N ALA A 23 6.13 -18.03 -7.40
CA ALA A 23 6.27 -18.85 -8.57
C ALA A 23 6.07 -18.00 -9.83
N LYS A 24 6.99 -18.10 -10.79
CA LYS A 24 6.85 -17.47 -12.11
C LYS A 24 7.11 -18.53 -13.17
N GLU A 25 6.18 -18.66 -14.14
CA GLU A 25 6.31 -19.57 -15.29
C GLU A 25 6.63 -21.03 -14.90
N GLY A 26 6.07 -21.49 -13.78
CA GLY A 26 6.29 -22.85 -13.28
C GLY A 26 7.60 -23.08 -12.54
N ALA A 27 8.39 -22.02 -12.26
CA ALA A 27 9.61 -22.07 -11.48
C ALA A 27 9.46 -21.30 -10.16
N LEU A 28 10.16 -21.73 -9.11
CA LEU A 28 10.29 -21.01 -7.86
C LEU A 28 11.37 -19.93 -7.97
N LEU A 29 11.27 -18.85 -7.20
CA LEU A 29 12.34 -17.88 -7.05
C LEU A 29 13.45 -18.41 -6.12
N PRO A 30 14.64 -17.77 -6.09
CA PRO A 30 15.83 -18.34 -5.43
C PRO A 30 15.65 -18.66 -3.94
N GLN A 31 14.94 -17.85 -3.16
CA GLN A 31 14.70 -18.16 -1.75
C GLN A 31 13.67 -19.29 -1.58
N GLY A 32 12.69 -19.35 -2.49
CA GLY A 32 11.74 -20.45 -2.57
C GLY A 32 12.42 -21.76 -2.95
N GLU A 33 13.42 -21.75 -3.85
CA GLU A 33 14.22 -22.93 -4.18
C GLU A 33 15.04 -23.43 -2.99
N ALA A 34 15.64 -22.53 -2.22
CA ALA A 34 16.35 -22.88 -1.00
C ALA A 34 15.43 -23.55 0.04
N LEU A 35 14.21 -23.06 0.20
CA LEU A 35 13.21 -23.68 1.06
C LEU A 35 12.76 -25.05 0.48
N ASP A 36 12.54 -25.15 -0.83
CA ASP A 36 12.12 -26.40 -1.48
C ASP A 36 13.17 -27.52 -1.34
N ALA A 37 14.47 -27.17 -1.38
CA ALA A 37 15.55 -28.13 -1.14
C ALA A 37 15.44 -28.77 0.27
N ARG A 38 15.07 -27.99 1.30
CA ARG A 38 14.81 -28.49 2.66
C ARG A 38 13.56 -29.36 2.71
N LEU A 39 12.55 -29.03 1.93
CA LEU A 39 11.29 -29.74 1.81
C LEU A 39 11.33 -30.90 0.80
N LYS A 40 12.55 -31.29 0.34
CA LYS A 40 12.79 -32.42 -0.56
C LYS A 40 12.01 -32.33 -1.88
N GLY A 41 11.87 -31.14 -2.44
CA GLY A 41 11.21 -30.90 -3.74
C GLY A 41 9.68 -30.84 -3.70
N ARG A 42 9.05 -30.77 -2.51
CA ARG A 42 7.59 -30.78 -2.36
C ARG A 42 6.92 -29.54 -2.95
N LEU A 43 7.56 -28.37 -2.84
CA LEU A 43 6.99 -27.12 -3.39
C LEU A 43 6.96 -27.15 -4.91
N ARG A 44 8.07 -27.61 -5.52
CA ARG A 44 8.18 -27.73 -6.97
C ARG A 44 7.21 -28.79 -7.53
N GLN A 45 7.02 -29.91 -6.82
CA GLN A 45 6.04 -30.90 -7.19
C GLN A 45 4.61 -30.31 -7.16
N ALA A 46 4.23 -29.67 -6.07
CA ALA A 46 2.93 -29.05 -5.93
C ALA A 46 2.69 -27.94 -6.98
N LEU A 47 3.72 -27.13 -7.27
CA LEU A 47 3.66 -26.11 -8.31
C LEU A 47 3.39 -26.71 -9.70
N LYS A 48 4.06 -27.82 -10.03
CA LYS A 48 3.87 -28.55 -11.29
C LYS A 48 2.46 -29.12 -11.43
N GLU A 49 1.92 -29.65 -10.35
CA GLU A 49 0.57 -30.23 -10.32
C GLU A 49 -0.52 -29.15 -10.40
N ALA A 50 -0.32 -28.01 -9.71
CA ALA A 50 -1.31 -26.93 -9.65
C ALA A 50 -1.31 -26.04 -10.90
N GLY A 51 -0.17 -25.87 -11.58
CA GLY A 51 -0.06 -25.01 -12.76
C GLY A 51 -0.40 -23.54 -12.49
N LEU A 52 0.08 -22.99 -11.35
CA LEU A 52 -0.27 -21.65 -10.86
C LEU A 52 0.00 -20.55 -11.89
N LYS A 53 -1.04 -19.76 -12.15
CA LYS A 53 -0.97 -18.53 -12.95
C LYS A 53 -0.72 -17.31 -12.08
N ALA A 54 -0.39 -16.19 -12.71
CA ALA A 54 -0.21 -14.91 -12.01
C ALA A 54 -1.45 -14.54 -11.18
N GLY A 55 -1.23 -14.27 -9.89
CA GLY A 55 -2.28 -13.93 -8.93
C GLY A 55 -3.03 -15.12 -8.32
N GLU A 56 -2.76 -16.35 -8.74
CA GLU A 56 -3.28 -17.55 -8.11
C GLU A 56 -2.40 -17.96 -6.92
N SER A 57 -2.98 -18.67 -5.98
CA SER A 57 -2.28 -19.10 -4.77
C SER A 57 -2.63 -20.54 -4.38
N LEU A 58 -1.65 -21.23 -3.82
CA LEU A 58 -1.81 -22.59 -3.27
C LEU A 58 -1.20 -22.62 -1.87
N LEU A 59 -2.03 -22.91 -0.87
CA LEU A 59 -1.59 -23.11 0.52
C LEU A 59 -1.23 -24.56 0.74
N LEU A 60 0.01 -24.79 1.17
CA LEU A 60 0.54 -26.11 1.49
C LEU A 60 0.89 -26.18 2.98
N TYR A 61 0.56 -27.27 3.62
CA TYR A 61 1.01 -27.60 4.97
C TYR A 61 2.21 -28.52 4.87
N THR A 62 3.38 -28.06 5.32
CA THR A 62 4.64 -28.77 5.26
C THR A 62 5.15 -29.11 6.67
N GLU A 63 6.23 -29.88 6.75
CA GLU A 63 6.90 -30.20 8.02
C GLU A 63 7.53 -28.96 8.68
N GLU A 64 7.84 -27.92 7.88
CA GLU A 64 8.35 -26.62 8.36
C GLU A 64 7.24 -25.57 8.56
N GLY A 65 5.99 -25.99 8.53
CA GLY A 65 4.83 -25.11 8.67
C GLY A 65 4.11 -24.80 7.36
N PRO A 66 3.11 -23.92 7.39
CA PRO A 66 2.35 -23.51 6.22
C PRO A 66 3.19 -22.69 5.24
N VAL A 67 3.10 -23.04 3.95
CA VAL A 67 3.73 -22.31 2.85
C VAL A 67 2.67 -21.93 1.81
N LEU A 68 2.60 -20.67 1.46
CA LEU A 68 1.76 -20.15 0.39
C LEU A 68 2.61 -20.01 -0.88
N LEU A 69 2.35 -20.84 -1.89
CA LEU A 69 2.85 -20.60 -3.24
C LEU A 69 1.96 -19.55 -3.88
N PHE A 70 2.56 -18.51 -4.47
CA PHE A 70 1.83 -17.43 -5.11
C PHE A 70 2.39 -17.13 -6.50
N GLY A 71 1.53 -17.12 -7.50
CA GLY A 71 1.90 -16.82 -8.89
C GLY A 71 2.27 -15.34 -9.06
N ARG A 72 3.56 -15.05 -9.35
CA ARG A 72 4.05 -13.72 -9.67
C ARG A 72 3.62 -13.32 -11.09
N GLY A 73 3.14 -12.08 -11.24
CA GLY A 73 2.90 -11.42 -12.52
C GLY A 73 4.17 -10.72 -13.05
N GLU A 74 4.00 -9.91 -14.08
CA GLU A 74 5.10 -9.12 -14.66
C GLU A 74 5.44 -7.90 -13.79
N ASP A 75 4.46 -7.29 -13.15
CA ASP A 75 4.63 -6.12 -12.28
C ASP A 75 4.67 -6.54 -10.81
N ASP A 76 5.74 -6.16 -10.10
CA ASP A 76 5.95 -6.52 -8.70
C ASP A 76 5.00 -5.78 -7.77
N ARG A 77 4.57 -4.56 -8.11
CA ARG A 77 3.56 -3.81 -7.35
C ARG A 77 2.19 -4.47 -7.46
N GLU A 78 1.78 -4.85 -8.66
CA GLU A 78 0.52 -5.57 -8.87
C GLU A 78 0.54 -6.92 -8.15
N SER A 79 1.63 -7.67 -8.26
CA SER A 79 1.83 -8.95 -7.58
C SER A 79 1.73 -8.81 -6.06
N GLY A 80 2.37 -7.77 -5.49
CA GLY A 80 2.27 -7.43 -4.07
C GLY A 80 0.84 -7.09 -3.66
N GLY A 81 0.12 -6.31 -4.47
CA GLY A 81 -1.27 -5.94 -4.21
C GLY A 81 -2.21 -7.15 -4.18
N ARG A 82 -2.08 -8.04 -5.15
CA ARG A 82 -2.87 -9.29 -5.21
C ARG A 82 -2.52 -10.24 -4.05
N LEU A 83 -1.24 -10.34 -3.68
CA LEU A 83 -0.80 -11.12 -2.53
C LEU A 83 -1.42 -10.59 -1.24
N ALA A 84 -1.40 -9.27 -1.00
CA ALA A 84 -2.00 -8.66 0.18
C ALA A 84 -3.50 -8.99 0.31
N GLN A 85 -4.24 -8.96 -0.80
CA GLN A 85 -5.66 -9.34 -0.83
C GLN A 85 -5.87 -10.84 -0.52
N ALA A 86 -4.99 -11.71 -1.03
CA ALA A 86 -5.05 -13.14 -0.74
C ALA A 86 -4.77 -13.41 0.75
N LEU A 87 -3.73 -12.77 1.32
CA LEU A 87 -3.36 -12.93 2.73
C LEU A 87 -4.44 -12.43 3.70
N GLN A 88 -5.17 -11.38 3.36
CA GLN A 88 -6.29 -10.90 4.18
C GLN A 88 -7.43 -11.91 4.32
N ARG A 89 -7.56 -12.84 3.37
CA ARG A 89 -8.56 -13.93 3.42
C ARG A 89 -8.11 -15.10 4.28
N LEU A 90 -6.81 -15.19 4.53
CA LEU A 90 -6.23 -16.21 5.37
C LEU A 90 -6.21 -15.77 6.85
N ALA A 91 -6.19 -16.72 7.77
CA ALA A 91 -6.25 -16.45 9.21
C ALA A 91 -4.86 -16.43 9.87
N PHE A 92 -3.84 -15.96 9.14
CA PHE A 92 -2.48 -15.85 9.67
C PHE A 92 -2.21 -14.42 10.14
N PRO A 93 -1.71 -14.22 11.39
CA PRO A 93 -1.38 -12.90 11.91
C PRO A 93 -0.06 -12.36 11.36
N GLU A 94 0.82 -13.25 10.90
CA GLU A 94 2.14 -12.91 10.40
C GLU A 94 2.53 -13.81 9.22
N ALA A 95 3.22 -13.23 8.23
CA ALA A 95 3.78 -13.98 7.12
C ALA A 95 5.16 -13.46 6.74
N LEU A 96 6.08 -14.39 6.45
CA LEU A 96 7.39 -14.12 5.90
C LEU A 96 7.30 -14.18 4.38
N VAL A 97 7.53 -13.06 3.71
CA VAL A 97 7.34 -12.92 2.25
C VAL A 97 8.69 -12.86 1.55
N GLU A 98 8.91 -13.75 0.59
CA GLU A 98 10.09 -13.70 -0.26
C GLU A 98 10.18 -12.33 -0.97
N PRO A 99 11.31 -11.60 -0.89
CA PRO A 99 11.46 -10.32 -1.58
C PRO A 99 11.54 -10.54 -3.10
N LEU A 100 11.10 -9.54 -3.86
CA LEU A 100 11.23 -9.48 -5.30
C LEU A 100 12.38 -8.53 -5.69
N GLU A 101 12.75 -8.51 -6.98
CA GLU A 101 13.80 -7.64 -7.48
C GLU A 101 13.53 -6.17 -7.20
N ASP A 102 12.31 -5.71 -7.48
CA ASP A 102 11.85 -4.39 -7.04
C ASP A 102 11.15 -4.50 -5.68
N ALA A 103 11.95 -4.55 -4.62
CA ALA A 103 11.45 -4.62 -3.26
C ALA A 103 10.60 -3.41 -2.86
N TYR A 104 10.84 -2.23 -3.50
CA TYR A 104 10.00 -1.05 -3.26
C TYR A 104 8.62 -1.21 -3.88
N ALA A 105 8.55 -1.63 -5.15
CA ALA A 105 7.28 -1.88 -5.81
C ALA A 105 6.47 -2.97 -5.08
N LEU A 106 7.13 -4.04 -4.63
CA LEU A 106 6.49 -5.07 -3.80
C LEU A 106 5.92 -4.48 -2.51
N ALA A 107 6.72 -3.72 -1.74
CA ALA A 107 6.30 -3.14 -0.46
C ALA A 107 5.12 -2.17 -0.64
N GLU A 108 5.20 -1.30 -1.64
CA GLU A 108 4.12 -0.38 -1.99
C GLU A 108 2.85 -1.14 -2.40
N GLY A 109 2.99 -2.15 -3.25
CA GLY A 109 1.88 -3.01 -3.68
C GLY A 109 1.19 -3.72 -2.51
N LEU A 110 1.97 -4.30 -1.59
CA LEU A 110 1.45 -4.96 -0.38
C LEU A 110 0.62 -3.99 0.48
N LEU A 111 1.08 -2.75 0.66
CA LEU A 111 0.34 -1.74 1.40
C LEU A 111 -0.91 -1.31 0.62
N LEU A 112 -0.77 -0.89 -0.64
CA LEU A 112 -1.88 -0.37 -1.44
C LEU A 112 -2.99 -1.39 -1.68
N GLY A 113 -2.64 -2.67 -1.84
CA GLY A 113 -3.60 -3.78 -1.98
C GLY A 113 -4.30 -4.15 -0.68
N ALA A 114 -3.70 -3.80 0.45
CA ALA A 114 -4.28 -4.04 1.77
C ALA A 114 -5.32 -2.98 2.19
N TYR A 115 -5.48 -1.91 1.43
CA TYR A 115 -6.43 -0.84 1.75
C TYR A 115 -7.87 -1.35 1.84
N ARG A 116 -8.57 -0.93 2.91
CA ARG A 116 -10.00 -1.18 3.12
C ARG A 116 -10.65 0.06 3.69
N PHE A 117 -11.74 0.48 3.09
CA PHE A 117 -12.57 1.55 3.63
C PHE A 117 -13.58 0.98 4.62
N ASP A 118 -13.21 0.97 5.90
CA ASP A 118 -14.01 0.39 6.98
C ASP A 118 -14.52 1.44 8.00
N ARG A 119 -14.29 2.74 7.74
CA ARG A 119 -14.62 3.82 8.69
C ARG A 119 -16.10 3.89 9.05
N LEU A 120 -16.97 3.57 8.11
CA LEU A 120 -18.43 3.66 8.27
C LEU A 120 -19.08 2.33 8.64
N LYS A 121 -18.32 1.26 8.79
CA LYS A 121 -18.86 -0.03 9.19
C LYS A 121 -19.11 -0.09 10.69
N THR A 122 -20.31 -0.57 11.08
CA THR A 122 -20.69 -0.76 12.49
C THR A 122 -19.83 -1.83 13.18
N LYS A 123 -19.46 -2.89 12.45
CA LYS A 123 -18.56 -3.94 12.93
C LYS A 123 -17.27 -3.87 12.11
N ARG A 124 -16.16 -3.51 12.76
CA ARG A 124 -14.83 -3.51 12.15
C ARG A 124 -14.16 -4.81 12.51
N GLU A 125 -13.77 -5.60 11.52
CA GLU A 125 -12.86 -6.72 11.74
C GLU A 125 -11.43 -6.17 11.68
N GLU A 126 -10.83 -5.93 12.83
CA GLU A 126 -9.43 -5.54 12.93
C GLU A 126 -8.54 -6.80 12.81
N LYS A 127 -8.29 -7.25 11.58
CA LYS A 127 -7.25 -8.23 11.33
C LYS A 127 -5.91 -7.52 11.19
N ALA A 128 -5.08 -7.61 12.23
CA ALA A 128 -3.69 -7.20 12.13
C ALA A 128 -2.93 -8.28 11.34
N LEU A 129 -2.19 -7.87 10.32
CA LEU A 129 -1.32 -8.74 9.53
C LEU A 129 0.07 -8.10 9.46
N THR A 130 1.07 -8.79 9.96
CA THR A 130 2.47 -8.37 9.87
C THR A 130 3.15 -9.12 8.74
N LEU A 131 3.76 -8.40 7.81
CA LEU A 131 4.53 -8.97 6.72
C LEU A 131 6.01 -8.72 6.94
N LEU A 132 6.77 -9.78 7.06
CA LEU A 132 8.21 -9.78 7.25
C LEU A 132 8.89 -9.88 5.89
N LEU A 133 9.80 -8.96 5.59
CA LEU A 133 10.52 -8.87 4.31
C LEU A 133 12.01 -9.07 4.54
N PRO A 134 12.55 -10.25 4.20
CA PRO A 134 13.96 -10.57 4.37
C PRO A 134 14.88 -9.69 3.53
N GLY A 135 15.91 -9.11 4.16
CA GLY A 135 16.95 -8.36 3.46
C GLY A 135 16.51 -7.04 2.82
N VAL A 136 15.28 -6.61 3.03
CA VAL A 136 14.78 -5.32 2.53
C VAL A 136 15.18 -4.21 3.50
N PRO A 137 15.81 -3.10 3.02
CA PRO A 137 16.18 -1.98 3.90
C PRO A 137 14.96 -1.30 4.53
N GLU A 138 15.01 -0.99 5.83
CA GLU A 138 13.91 -0.32 6.54
C GLU A 138 13.58 1.05 5.93
N ALA A 139 14.58 1.80 5.46
CA ALA A 139 14.37 3.09 4.80
C ALA A 139 13.46 3.00 3.56
N LEU A 140 13.53 1.87 2.85
CA LEU A 140 12.68 1.59 1.70
C LEU A 140 11.23 1.31 2.14
N LEU A 141 11.05 0.56 3.23
CA LEU A 141 9.73 0.30 3.79
C LEU A 141 9.09 1.58 4.35
N GLU A 142 9.87 2.44 4.99
CA GLU A 142 9.41 3.75 5.46
C GLU A 142 8.91 4.64 4.32
N ARG A 143 9.65 4.66 3.20
CA ARG A 143 9.22 5.39 2.00
C ARG A 143 7.90 4.84 1.47
N ALA A 144 7.76 3.52 1.36
CA ALA A 144 6.53 2.87 0.91
C ALA A 144 5.34 3.19 1.83
N ARG A 145 5.56 3.20 3.17
CA ARG A 145 4.53 3.57 4.15
C ARG A 145 4.04 5.01 3.95
N LYS A 146 4.95 5.97 3.81
CA LYS A 146 4.61 7.39 3.60
C LYS A 146 3.77 7.58 2.33
N VAL A 147 4.13 6.90 1.24
CA VAL A 147 3.36 6.96 -0.01
C VAL A 147 1.99 6.31 0.17
N ALA A 148 1.93 5.14 0.82
CA ALA A 148 0.67 4.45 1.08
C ALA A 148 -0.28 5.27 1.96
N GLU A 149 0.23 5.97 2.98
CA GLU A 149 -0.55 6.87 3.83
C GLU A 149 -1.21 8.00 3.02
N GLY A 150 -0.47 8.63 2.11
CA GLY A 150 -1.02 9.65 1.21
C GLY A 150 -2.11 9.10 0.28
N VAL A 151 -1.90 7.92 -0.29
CA VAL A 151 -2.89 7.25 -1.15
C VAL A 151 -4.12 6.82 -0.34
N TYR A 152 -3.94 6.33 0.88
CA TYR A 152 -5.05 5.97 1.76
C TYR A 152 -5.90 7.18 2.12
N PHE A 153 -5.26 8.30 2.45
CA PHE A 153 -5.93 9.56 2.71
C PHE A 153 -6.81 9.98 1.51
N ALA A 154 -6.24 9.97 0.30
CA ALA A 154 -6.98 10.30 -0.91
C ALA A 154 -8.15 9.33 -1.18
N ARG A 155 -7.93 8.02 -1.01
CA ARG A 155 -8.99 7.00 -1.17
C ARG A 155 -10.08 7.14 -0.12
N ASP A 156 -9.74 7.48 1.11
CA ASP A 156 -10.73 7.73 2.17
C ASP A 156 -11.64 8.89 1.80
N LEU A 157 -11.09 10.00 1.29
CA LEU A 157 -11.87 11.15 0.83
C LEU A 157 -12.82 10.77 -0.32
N VAL A 158 -12.36 10.00 -1.30
CA VAL A 158 -13.19 9.57 -2.45
C VAL A 158 -14.30 8.61 -2.02
N ASN A 159 -14.05 7.76 -1.01
CA ASN A 159 -15.02 6.76 -0.55
C ASN A 159 -16.01 7.29 0.47
N GLU A 160 -15.83 8.50 0.99
CA GLU A 160 -16.80 9.09 1.90
C GLU A 160 -18.04 9.61 1.17
N PRO A 161 -19.22 9.36 1.72
CA PRO A 161 -20.47 9.87 1.15
C PRO A 161 -20.56 11.41 1.29
N PRO A 162 -21.21 12.10 0.33
CA PRO A 162 -21.23 13.56 0.24
C PRO A 162 -21.89 14.25 1.42
N ASN A 163 -22.75 13.57 2.18
CA ASN A 163 -23.34 14.09 3.39
C ASN A 163 -22.34 14.16 4.59
N LEU A 164 -21.20 13.46 4.50
CA LEU A 164 -20.12 13.50 5.49
C LEU A 164 -18.92 14.30 5.00
N LEU A 165 -18.64 14.26 3.70
CA LEU A 165 -17.58 15.03 3.06
C LEU A 165 -18.18 16.27 2.39
N THR A 166 -18.56 17.27 3.21
CA THR A 166 -18.94 18.60 2.71
C THR A 166 -17.68 19.36 2.27
N PRO A 167 -17.81 20.45 1.50
CA PRO A 167 -16.67 21.30 1.14
C PRO A 167 -15.87 21.78 2.36
N GLU A 168 -16.53 22.13 3.45
CA GLU A 168 -15.90 22.56 4.69
C GLU A 168 -15.13 21.40 5.35
N ALA A 169 -15.74 20.22 5.45
CA ALA A 169 -15.07 19.02 5.98
C ALA A 169 -13.86 18.61 5.15
N LEU A 170 -13.93 18.77 3.82
CA LEU A 170 -12.79 18.54 2.94
C LEU A 170 -11.67 19.53 3.22
N ALA A 171 -11.99 20.83 3.36
CA ALA A 171 -11.01 21.87 3.68
C ALA A 171 -10.31 21.61 5.03
N GLU A 172 -11.06 21.25 6.07
CA GLU A 172 -10.52 20.92 7.39
C GLU A 172 -9.55 19.72 7.33
N ARG A 173 -9.92 18.68 6.60
CA ARG A 173 -9.04 17.49 6.46
C ARG A 173 -7.80 17.78 5.63
N ALA A 174 -7.94 18.58 4.59
CA ALA A 174 -6.82 19.00 3.78
C ALA A 174 -5.81 19.84 4.59
N ALA A 175 -6.28 20.69 5.49
CA ALA A 175 -5.42 21.48 6.37
C ALA A 175 -4.55 20.62 7.30
N VAL A 176 -4.98 19.40 7.62
CA VAL A 176 -4.22 18.45 8.44
C VAL A 176 -3.19 17.66 7.61
N ALA A 177 -3.40 17.52 6.31
CA ALA A 177 -2.49 16.81 5.42
C ALA A 177 -1.26 17.67 5.13
N LYS A 178 -0.15 17.39 5.82
CA LYS A 178 1.13 18.11 5.61
C LYS A 178 1.57 18.00 4.14
N GLY A 179 1.77 19.14 3.51
CA GLY A 179 2.30 19.24 2.14
C GLY A 179 1.27 19.14 1.02
N THR A 180 -0.04 19.17 1.31
CA THR A 180 -1.08 19.18 0.29
C THR A 180 -1.73 20.55 0.21
N VAL A 181 -1.71 21.14 -0.97
CA VAL A 181 -2.47 22.37 -1.26
C VAL A 181 -3.81 21.95 -1.85
N ILE A 182 -4.90 22.27 -1.17
CA ILE A 182 -6.26 22.07 -1.68
C ILE A 182 -6.95 23.44 -1.75
N ALA A 183 -7.37 23.80 -2.96
CA ALA A 183 -8.26 24.94 -3.16
C ALA A 183 -9.71 24.46 -3.06
N VAL A 184 -10.45 24.97 -2.09
CA VAL A 184 -11.88 24.72 -1.98
C VAL A 184 -12.62 25.84 -2.70
N LEU A 185 -13.29 25.50 -3.77
CA LEU A 185 -14.16 26.42 -4.49
C LEU A 185 -15.58 26.26 -3.94
N GLU A 186 -16.12 27.30 -3.32
CA GLU A 186 -17.55 27.32 -2.95
C GLU A 186 -18.40 27.37 -4.23
N PRO A 187 -19.34 26.41 -4.42
CA PRO A 187 -20.21 26.46 -5.58
C PRO A 187 -21.21 27.60 -5.46
N GLY A 188 -21.10 28.57 -6.37
CA GLY A 188 -22.20 29.37 -6.83
C GLY A 188 -22.88 30.30 -5.84
N VAL A 189 -22.24 31.44 -5.58
CA VAL A 189 -22.97 32.70 -5.45
C VAL A 189 -22.43 33.60 -6.52
N GLU A 190 -23.21 33.87 -7.56
CA GLU A 190 -22.87 34.81 -8.60
C GLU A 190 -22.46 36.15 -7.93
N GLY A 191 -21.20 36.55 -8.14
CA GLY A 191 -20.69 37.84 -7.71
C GLY A 191 -19.94 37.89 -6.38
N LYS A 192 -19.63 36.80 -5.67
CA LYS A 192 -18.78 36.81 -4.48
C LYS A 192 -17.49 36.03 -4.71
N ALA A 193 -16.37 36.66 -4.40
CA ALA A 193 -15.04 36.08 -4.54
C ALA A 193 -14.94 34.73 -3.80
N ALA A 194 -14.47 33.72 -4.51
CA ALA A 194 -14.13 32.44 -3.94
C ALA A 194 -13.13 32.64 -2.77
N ARG A 195 -13.47 32.14 -1.59
CA ARG A 195 -12.54 32.14 -0.46
C ARG A 195 -11.46 31.09 -0.75
N GLN A 196 -10.29 31.54 -1.16
CA GLN A 196 -9.13 30.67 -1.30
C GLN A 196 -8.61 30.30 0.10
N VAL A 197 -8.70 29.05 0.46
CA VAL A 197 -7.95 28.52 1.60
C VAL A 197 -6.63 27.97 1.04
N ALA A 198 -5.61 28.80 1.03
CA ALA A 198 -4.26 28.32 0.74
C ALA A 198 -3.69 27.68 2.01
N VAL A 199 -3.49 26.37 2.00
CA VAL A 199 -2.71 25.68 3.04
C VAL A 199 -1.25 25.71 2.63
N ALA A 200 -0.45 26.57 3.25
CA ALA A 200 0.99 26.59 3.08
C ALA A 200 1.62 25.38 3.77
N GLY A 201 2.28 24.52 3.02
CA GLY A 201 3.11 23.44 3.56
C GLY A 201 4.45 23.99 4.03
N GLU A 202 5.01 23.43 5.10
CA GLU A 202 6.39 23.65 5.51
C GLU A 202 7.29 22.59 4.88
N ASP A 203 8.47 22.99 4.37
CA ASP A 203 9.49 22.05 3.90
C ASP A 203 10.16 21.34 5.10
N GLU A 204 11.00 20.34 4.82
CA GLU A 204 11.73 19.58 5.84
C GLU A 204 12.65 20.44 6.74
N ARG A 205 12.80 21.73 6.43
CA ARG A 205 13.56 22.73 7.17
C ARG A 205 12.68 23.77 7.87
N GLY A 206 11.37 23.55 7.94
CA GLY A 206 10.42 24.44 8.59
C GLY A 206 10.18 25.77 7.84
N ARG A 207 10.49 25.84 6.54
CA ARG A 207 10.25 27.04 5.74
C ARG A 207 8.91 26.94 5.03
N ARG A 208 8.11 27.98 5.13
CA ARG A 208 6.85 28.08 4.36
C ARG A 208 7.17 28.17 2.88
N GLN A 209 6.65 27.24 2.10
CA GLN A 209 6.67 27.36 0.64
C GLN A 209 5.53 28.28 0.22
N PRO A 210 5.78 29.26 -0.69
CA PRO A 210 4.70 30.05 -1.28
C PRO A 210 3.77 29.12 -2.04
N GLY A 211 2.46 29.18 -1.74
CA GLY A 211 1.44 28.38 -2.40
C GLY A 211 1.48 28.60 -3.90
N LEU A 212 1.45 27.52 -4.68
CA LEU A 212 1.25 27.56 -6.13
C LEU A 212 -0.16 28.14 -6.38
N CYS A 213 -0.23 29.39 -6.82
CA CYS A 213 -1.45 29.96 -7.39
C CYS A 213 -1.73 29.26 -8.73
N PHE A 214 -2.74 28.44 -8.83
CA PHE A 214 -3.28 27.99 -10.11
C PHE A 214 -4.04 29.13 -10.77
N GLN A 215 -3.38 29.83 -11.73
CA GLN A 215 -3.89 31.03 -12.39
C GLN A 215 -4.76 30.73 -13.62
N GLU A 216 -5.01 29.49 -13.98
CA GLU A 216 -5.64 29.15 -15.27
C GLU A 216 -7.13 28.79 -15.26
N ALA A 217 -7.85 28.95 -14.16
CA ALA A 217 -9.27 28.54 -14.12
C ALA A 217 -10.29 29.64 -13.83
N LEU A 218 -9.90 30.91 -13.68
CA LEU A 218 -10.89 31.97 -13.38
C LEU A 218 -10.58 33.23 -14.16
N VAL A 219 -11.38 33.50 -15.19
CA VAL A 219 -11.55 34.81 -15.81
C VAL A 219 -12.08 35.76 -14.72
N GLY A 220 -11.23 36.66 -14.22
CA GLY A 220 -11.67 37.72 -13.32
C GLY A 220 -10.88 37.96 -12.02
N VAL A 221 -9.73 37.34 -11.81
CA VAL A 221 -8.88 37.64 -10.64
C VAL A 221 -7.65 38.42 -11.09
N ALA A 222 -7.80 39.75 -11.12
CA ALA A 222 -6.76 40.65 -11.56
C ALA A 222 -5.83 41.17 -10.43
N ASP A 223 -5.92 40.70 -9.21
CA ASP A 223 -5.18 41.27 -8.08
C ASP A 223 -4.54 40.24 -7.14
N CYS A 224 -3.74 39.32 -7.69
CA CYS A 224 -2.89 38.46 -6.86
C CYS A 224 -1.42 38.56 -7.27
N LEU A 225 -0.90 39.79 -7.33
CA LEU A 225 0.50 40.11 -7.73
C LEU A 225 1.34 40.69 -6.58
N GLU A 226 0.90 40.61 -5.35
CA GLU A 226 1.73 41.03 -4.20
C GLU A 226 1.67 39.96 -3.10
N CYS A 227 2.49 38.93 -3.27
CA CYS A 227 3.01 38.10 -2.18
C CYS A 227 4.46 37.73 -2.49
#